data_38d7916b3c6ae87f96d2fb3115b54e37
#
_entry.id   38d7916b3c6ae87f96d2fb3115b54e37
#
_cell.length_a   1.000
_cell.length_b   1.000
_cell.length_c   1.000
_cell.angle_alpha   90.00
_cell.angle_beta   90.00
_cell.angle_gamma   90.00
#
_symmetry.space_group_name_H-M   'P 1'
#
loop_
_entity.id
_entity.type
_entity.pdbx_description
1 polymer ?
#
loop_
_entity_poly.entity_id
_entity_poly.type
_entity_poly.pdbx_seq_one_letter_code
_entity_poly.pdbx_strand_id
1 'polypeptide(L)'
;IVMDVVTRMFGNSIGFYKVYRPFPNMFTLLYIYLFLGIVLNTNKKVSKISYLFFSILFLIMYLVNNVYYSMTSNYFSFNLLDSVSEGSPYFWSALKNCNILVYIFFIIIIGLIVLGYKSIKDSNKNTKNLIKVFITFIIIHTILPFLLGFTNDTLVWSTWKNPRNIYELYNDNNKSMRLSGLYEYTFRNFYITFIKVEEKNDDDLKFLEEEYNKDIKSIKNSYTGKFKGKNVIFLQLEGMDNWLITKQDTPTLYNMLNNSINFTNHYSFYTGGGSTFNSEFAVNTGFIVPYSYNRNAYSFNNNSFPYSLPNMFKSLNYSVNAFHMNKKEYYSRGINYKNWNYDNYYGLIDMYKYTDGENTLDRELILNEEYSNLMFNTENLFVDYIITYSPHLPFDNTRGVCKILYEEDNKDNEVPFRQMSEEECVRRQAKETDYFVSLLLEKLKENKLLDNTVLVVFADHYLYTLEDQTILDKYKNTSNNLINKTPFFIYDNGNTKKIINKVTSQLNILPTVLNLF
;
A
#
# COMPACT_ATOMS: atom_id res chain seq x y z
N ILE A 1 20.48 1.28 -23.25
CA ILE A 1 19.27 1.39 -24.09
C ILE A 1 18.40 0.15 -23.89
N VAL A 2 18.90 -1.09 -24.12
CA VAL A 2 18.09 -2.31 -24.00
C VAL A 2 17.41 -2.41 -22.63
N MET A 3 18.13 -2.25 -21.51
CA MET A 3 17.58 -2.28 -20.16
C MET A 3 16.40 -1.30 -20.01
N ASP A 4 16.58 -0.06 -20.43
CA ASP A 4 15.56 0.99 -20.32
C ASP A 4 14.31 0.68 -21.18
N VAL A 5 14.52 0.30 -22.44
CA VAL A 5 13.42 0.02 -23.37
C VAL A 5 12.62 -1.20 -22.90
N VAL A 6 13.31 -2.28 -22.51
CA VAL A 6 12.62 -3.51 -22.04
C VAL A 6 11.82 -3.24 -20.77
N THR A 7 12.41 -2.52 -19.79
CA THR A 7 11.69 -2.16 -18.56
C THR A 7 10.41 -1.38 -18.87
N ARG A 8 10.48 -0.38 -19.73
CA ARG A 8 9.30 0.42 -20.09
C ARG A 8 8.30 -0.35 -20.96
N MET A 9 8.74 -1.36 -21.73
CA MET A 9 7.84 -2.18 -22.54
C MET A 9 6.94 -3.07 -21.70
N PHE A 10 7.51 -3.76 -20.72
CA PHE A 10 6.74 -4.70 -19.89
C PHE A 10 5.92 -4.01 -18.79
N GLY A 11 6.34 -2.82 -18.37
CA GLY A 11 5.57 -1.99 -17.46
C GLY A 11 4.65 -0.99 -18.16
N ASN A 12 4.45 -1.10 -19.45
CA ASN A 12 3.73 -0.09 -20.20
C ASN A 12 2.22 -0.33 -20.21
N SER A 13 1.46 0.53 -19.54
CA SER A 13 0.06 0.73 -19.82
C SER A 13 -0.10 1.86 -20.86
N ILE A 14 -0.82 1.55 -21.86
CA ILE A 14 -1.20 2.21 -23.09
C ILE A 14 -1.52 3.72 -22.92
N GLY A 15 -1.15 4.54 -23.85
CA GLY A 15 -1.60 5.92 -24.01
C GLY A 15 -0.63 6.98 -23.47
N PHE A 16 -0.40 7.05 -22.18
CA PHE A 16 0.50 8.05 -21.57
C PHE A 16 1.95 7.91 -22.07
N TYR A 17 2.44 6.70 -22.20
CA TYR A 17 3.78 6.41 -22.75
C TYR A 17 3.98 6.95 -24.17
N LYS A 18 2.97 6.86 -25.02
CA LYS A 18 3.08 7.33 -26.42
C LYS A 18 3.33 8.83 -26.51
N VAL A 19 2.74 9.61 -25.62
CA VAL A 19 2.85 11.09 -25.62
C VAL A 19 4.23 11.55 -25.21
N TYR A 20 4.86 10.89 -24.22
CA TYR A 20 6.14 11.33 -23.64
C TYR A 20 7.33 10.44 -24.01
N ARG A 21 7.18 9.60 -25.01
CA ARG A 21 8.24 8.67 -25.46
C ARG A 21 9.60 9.32 -25.78
N PRO A 22 9.72 10.50 -26.38
CA PRO A 22 11.01 11.12 -26.64
C PRO A 22 11.84 11.37 -25.39
N PHE A 23 11.23 11.82 -24.31
CA PHE A 23 11.95 12.25 -23.10
C PHE A 23 12.71 11.11 -22.41
N PRO A 24 12.15 9.92 -22.15
CA PRO A 24 12.91 8.83 -21.55
C PRO A 24 14.12 8.43 -22.42
N ASN A 25 14.00 8.47 -23.73
CA ASN A 25 15.13 8.20 -24.61
C ASN A 25 16.20 9.29 -24.54
N MET A 26 15.82 10.56 -24.41
CA MET A 26 16.76 11.68 -24.24
C MET A 26 17.53 11.57 -22.93
N PHE A 27 16.86 11.30 -21.82
CA PHE A 27 17.52 11.05 -20.53
C PHE A 27 18.44 9.83 -20.61
N THR A 28 17.97 8.73 -21.19
CA THR A 28 18.78 7.50 -21.36
C THR A 28 20.06 7.80 -22.16
N LEU A 29 19.97 8.52 -23.27
CA LEU A 29 21.15 8.89 -24.07
C LEU A 29 22.09 9.82 -23.30
N LEU A 30 21.56 10.74 -22.51
CA LEU A 30 22.35 11.66 -21.70
C LEU A 30 23.15 10.91 -20.63
N TYR A 31 22.56 9.92 -19.95
CA TYR A 31 23.29 9.08 -18.99
C TYR A 31 24.33 8.20 -19.69
N ILE A 32 24.01 7.62 -20.84
CA ILE A 32 24.99 6.88 -21.64
C ILE A 32 26.18 7.75 -22.03
N TYR A 33 25.93 9.00 -22.46
CA TYR A 33 26.97 9.97 -22.73
C TYR A 33 27.87 10.21 -21.51
N LEU A 34 27.30 10.41 -20.32
CA LEU A 34 28.03 10.59 -19.08
C LEU A 34 28.91 9.35 -18.77
N PHE A 35 28.32 8.15 -18.80
CA PHE A 35 29.04 6.92 -18.45
C PHE A 35 30.15 6.59 -19.43
N LEU A 36 29.87 6.71 -20.72
CA LEU A 36 30.90 6.53 -21.73
C LEU A 36 31.97 7.62 -21.64
N GLY A 37 31.59 8.87 -21.37
CA GLY A 37 32.53 9.95 -21.15
C GLY A 37 33.48 9.67 -19.97
N ILE A 38 33.00 9.11 -18.87
CA ILE A 38 33.85 8.68 -17.75
C ILE A 38 34.79 7.56 -18.18
N VAL A 39 34.23 6.51 -18.81
CA VAL A 39 35.00 5.32 -19.23
C VAL A 39 36.10 5.69 -20.24
N LEU A 40 35.82 6.56 -21.19
CA LEU A 40 36.76 6.89 -22.28
C LEU A 40 37.83 7.93 -21.89
N ASN A 41 37.62 8.70 -20.82
CA ASN A 41 38.52 9.79 -20.42
C ASN A 41 39.27 9.52 -19.09
N THR A 42 39.17 8.30 -18.55
CA THR A 42 39.88 7.88 -17.34
C THR A 42 40.90 6.78 -17.68
N ASN A 43 41.83 6.50 -16.76
CA ASN A 43 42.78 5.41 -16.95
C ASN A 43 42.06 4.04 -16.94
N LYS A 44 42.68 3.03 -17.51
CA LYS A 44 42.09 1.67 -17.68
C LYS A 44 41.49 1.09 -16.40
N LYS A 45 42.16 1.26 -15.25
CA LYS A 45 41.67 0.73 -13.98
C LYS A 45 40.36 1.42 -13.56
N VAL A 46 40.33 2.75 -13.58
CA VAL A 46 39.14 3.53 -13.24
C VAL A 46 38.03 3.29 -14.26
N SER A 47 38.35 3.24 -15.56
CA SER A 47 37.38 2.92 -16.63
C SER A 47 36.69 1.59 -16.41
N LYS A 48 37.45 0.54 -16.08
CA LYS A 48 36.89 -0.79 -15.81
C LYS A 48 36.02 -0.82 -14.56
N ILE A 49 36.47 -0.15 -13.49
CA ILE A 49 35.70 -0.08 -12.24
C ILE A 49 34.39 0.68 -12.46
N SER A 50 34.47 1.88 -13.08
CA SER A 50 33.27 2.68 -13.35
C SER A 50 32.30 1.96 -14.29
N TYR A 51 32.82 1.32 -15.33
CA TYR A 51 32.00 0.54 -16.25
C TYR A 51 31.25 -0.59 -15.54
N LEU A 52 31.94 -1.38 -14.72
CA LEU A 52 31.31 -2.45 -13.96
C LEU A 52 30.30 -1.90 -12.94
N PHE A 53 30.67 -0.86 -12.22
CA PHE A 53 29.78 -0.25 -11.22
C PHE A 53 28.44 0.18 -11.83
N PHE A 54 28.46 0.99 -12.88
CA PHE A 54 27.24 1.43 -13.54
C PHE A 54 26.48 0.29 -14.21
N SER A 55 27.21 -0.65 -14.85
CA SER A 55 26.58 -1.81 -15.49
C SER A 55 25.86 -2.70 -14.50
N ILE A 56 26.46 -3.00 -13.35
CA ILE A 56 25.87 -3.83 -12.31
C ILE A 56 24.71 -3.09 -11.64
N LEU A 57 24.89 -1.81 -11.29
CA LEU A 57 23.82 -1.00 -10.70
C LEU A 57 22.55 -1.03 -11.56
N PHE A 58 22.69 -0.75 -12.86
CA PHE A 58 21.52 -0.72 -13.73
C PHE A 58 21.01 -2.10 -14.13
N LEU A 59 21.85 -3.13 -14.10
CA LEU A 59 21.39 -4.49 -14.26
C LEU A 59 20.51 -4.94 -13.07
N ILE A 60 20.90 -4.56 -11.85
CA ILE A 60 20.08 -4.79 -10.65
C ILE A 60 18.77 -4.00 -10.76
N MET A 61 18.83 -2.71 -11.07
CA MET A 61 17.62 -1.89 -11.20
C MET A 61 16.69 -2.34 -12.33
N TYR A 62 17.25 -2.86 -13.41
CA TYR A 62 16.50 -3.51 -14.48
C TYR A 62 15.71 -4.70 -13.94
N LEU A 63 16.38 -5.62 -13.25
CA LEU A 63 15.74 -6.83 -12.72
C LEU A 63 14.69 -6.48 -11.64
N VAL A 64 15.07 -5.66 -10.66
CA VAL A 64 14.18 -5.25 -9.56
C VAL A 64 12.91 -4.59 -10.10
N ASN A 65 13.01 -3.64 -11.03
CA ASN A 65 11.82 -2.97 -11.56
C ASN A 65 10.89 -3.92 -12.32
N ASN A 66 11.42 -4.82 -13.15
CA ASN A 66 10.59 -5.75 -13.92
C ASN A 66 9.93 -6.80 -13.02
N VAL A 67 10.67 -7.37 -12.07
CA VAL A 67 10.15 -8.37 -11.13
C VAL A 67 9.11 -7.74 -10.19
N TYR A 68 9.39 -6.57 -9.63
CA TYR A 68 8.45 -5.86 -8.77
C TYR A 68 7.17 -5.47 -9.53
N TYR A 69 7.33 -5.00 -10.78
CA TYR A 69 6.19 -4.63 -11.61
C TYR A 69 5.26 -5.82 -11.91
N SER A 70 5.81 -7.02 -12.09
CA SER A 70 5.02 -8.22 -12.40
C SER A 70 4.04 -8.60 -11.29
N MET A 71 4.32 -8.20 -10.04
CA MET A 71 3.47 -8.50 -8.87
C MET A 71 2.55 -7.34 -8.49
N THR A 72 3.02 -6.11 -8.67
CA THR A 72 2.35 -4.93 -8.10
C THR A 72 1.77 -3.99 -9.14
N SER A 73 2.06 -4.22 -10.43
CA SER A 73 1.77 -3.29 -11.53
C SER A 73 2.32 -1.87 -11.31
N ASN A 74 3.32 -1.74 -10.45
CA ASN A 74 4.04 -0.50 -10.16
C ASN A 74 5.55 -0.70 -10.26
N TYR A 75 6.28 0.35 -10.68
CA TYR A 75 7.73 0.32 -10.63
C TYR A 75 8.24 0.48 -9.21
N PHE A 76 9.38 -0.17 -8.92
CA PHE A 76 10.03 -0.11 -7.63
C PHE A 76 10.45 1.32 -7.29
N SER A 77 10.25 1.71 -6.04
CA SER A 77 10.72 2.98 -5.49
C SER A 77 11.58 2.73 -4.24
N PHE A 78 12.62 3.55 -4.06
CA PHE A 78 13.53 3.42 -2.91
C PHE A 78 12.85 3.63 -1.56
N ASN A 79 11.70 4.30 -1.52
CA ASN A 79 10.91 4.42 -0.29
C ASN A 79 10.32 3.08 0.20
N LEU A 80 10.37 2.03 -0.64
CA LEU A 80 9.91 0.69 -0.28
C LEU A 80 11.01 -0.16 0.38
N LEU A 81 12.23 0.37 0.52
CA LEU A 81 13.34 -0.38 1.17
C LEU A 81 13.03 -0.73 2.62
N ASP A 82 12.24 0.09 3.30
CA ASP A 82 11.83 -0.17 4.68
C ASP A 82 10.87 -1.38 4.79
N SER A 83 10.22 -1.76 3.67
CA SER A 83 9.27 -2.88 3.57
C SER A 83 9.84 -4.14 2.89
N VAL A 84 11.17 -4.23 2.69
CA VAL A 84 11.79 -5.38 2.00
C VAL A 84 11.52 -6.69 2.74
N SER A 85 11.50 -6.67 4.08
CA SER A 85 11.18 -7.86 4.89
C SER A 85 9.77 -8.39 4.61
N GLU A 86 8.84 -7.52 4.29
CA GLU A 86 7.43 -7.83 3.98
C GLU A 86 7.28 -8.47 2.60
N GLY A 87 8.07 -8.00 1.63
CA GLY A 87 8.09 -8.55 0.28
C GLY A 87 8.88 -9.85 0.14
N SER A 88 9.76 -10.18 1.10
CA SER A 88 10.67 -11.32 0.99
C SER A 88 9.98 -12.68 0.84
N PRO A 89 8.86 -13.00 1.49
CA PRO A 89 8.13 -14.26 1.28
C PRO A 89 7.61 -14.44 -0.16
N TYR A 90 7.35 -13.32 -0.84
CA TYR A 90 6.79 -13.32 -2.20
C TYR A 90 7.85 -13.29 -3.30
N PHE A 91 9.14 -13.26 -2.94
CA PHE A 91 10.25 -13.13 -3.88
C PHE A 91 10.23 -14.19 -4.98
N TRP A 92 10.06 -15.47 -4.63
CA TRP A 92 10.02 -16.55 -5.60
C TRP A 92 8.79 -16.51 -6.50
N SER A 93 7.66 -16.06 -5.96
CA SER A 93 6.44 -15.84 -6.74
C SER A 93 6.63 -14.72 -7.76
N ALA A 94 7.20 -13.61 -7.33
CA ALA A 94 7.51 -12.48 -8.22
C ALA A 94 8.44 -12.89 -9.37
N LEU A 95 9.45 -13.71 -9.08
CA LEU A 95 10.32 -14.24 -10.13
C LEU A 95 9.57 -15.14 -11.11
N LYS A 96 8.65 -15.99 -10.65
CA LYS A 96 7.87 -16.85 -11.54
C LYS A 96 6.90 -16.09 -12.44
N ASN A 97 6.27 -15.05 -11.90
CA ASN A 97 5.27 -14.25 -12.62
C ASN A 97 5.90 -13.26 -13.60
N CYS A 98 7.19 -12.98 -13.46
CA CYS A 98 7.88 -12.10 -14.36
C CYS A 98 8.01 -12.68 -15.76
N ASN A 99 7.76 -11.85 -16.79
CA ASN A 99 7.81 -12.27 -18.18
C ASN A 99 9.15 -12.89 -18.55
N ILE A 100 9.15 -14.08 -19.15
CA ILE A 100 10.35 -14.83 -19.54
C ILE A 100 11.32 -14.01 -20.42
N LEU A 101 10.82 -13.10 -21.23
CA LEU A 101 11.64 -12.23 -22.07
C LEU A 101 12.55 -11.31 -21.24
N VAL A 102 12.14 -10.94 -20.02
CA VAL A 102 12.99 -10.17 -19.11
C VAL A 102 14.26 -10.94 -18.79
N TYR A 103 14.15 -12.24 -18.53
CA TYR A 103 15.30 -13.11 -18.23
C TYR A 103 16.17 -13.38 -19.46
N ILE A 104 15.56 -13.55 -20.63
CA ILE A 104 16.31 -13.70 -21.88
C ILE A 104 17.14 -12.43 -22.13
N PHE A 105 16.54 -11.25 -22.03
CA PHE A 105 17.28 -9.99 -22.17
C PHE A 105 18.32 -9.80 -21.07
N PHE A 106 18.05 -10.22 -19.83
CA PHE A 106 19.02 -10.19 -18.75
C PHE A 106 20.31 -10.95 -19.11
N ILE A 107 20.20 -12.16 -19.66
CA ILE A 107 21.34 -12.97 -20.11
C ILE A 107 22.08 -12.28 -21.27
N ILE A 108 21.36 -11.75 -22.25
CA ILE A 108 21.93 -11.01 -23.38
C ILE A 108 22.70 -9.78 -22.87
N ILE A 109 22.12 -9.02 -21.92
CA ILE A 109 22.74 -7.83 -21.35
C ILE A 109 24.03 -8.20 -20.61
N ILE A 110 24.06 -9.29 -19.84
CA ILE A 110 25.29 -9.78 -19.20
C ILE A 110 26.35 -10.06 -20.25
N GLY A 111 26.01 -10.73 -21.35
CA GLY A 111 26.93 -10.97 -22.47
C GLY A 111 27.50 -9.68 -23.03
N LEU A 112 26.65 -8.69 -23.26
CA LEU A 112 27.06 -7.35 -23.75
C LEU A 112 27.95 -6.62 -22.74
N ILE A 113 27.68 -6.70 -21.44
CA ILE A 113 28.51 -6.12 -20.39
C ILE A 113 29.91 -6.77 -20.40
N VAL A 114 29.98 -8.08 -20.50
CA VAL A 114 31.27 -8.80 -20.56
C VAL A 114 32.07 -8.40 -21.82
N LEU A 115 31.42 -8.32 -22.96
CA LEU A 115 32.06 -7.87 -24.20
C LEU A 115 32.55 -6.43 -24.09
N GLY A 116 31.74 -5.53 -23.56
CA GLY A 116 32.12 -4.14 -23.31
C GLY A 116 33.32 -4.02 -22.36
N TYR A 117 33.31 -4.78 -21.26
CA TYR A 117 34.42 -4.81 -20.31
C TYR A 117 35.75 -5.26 -20.95
N LYS A 118 35.69 -6.31 -21.78
CA LYS A 118 36.87 -6.81 -22.52
C LYS A 118 37.35 -5.81 -23.56
N SER A 119 36.47 -4.99 -24.10
CA SER A 119 36.80 -3.99 -25.13
C SER A 119 37.46 -2.72 -24.57
N ILE A 120 37.49 -2.53 -23.23
CA ILE A 120 38.15 -1.37 -22.62
C ILE A 120 39.66 -1.50 -22.77
N LYS A 121 40.23 -0.66 -23.65
CA LYS A 121 41.66 -0.57 -23.91
C LYS A 121 42.33 0.44 -22.98
N ASP A 122 43.66 0.44 -22.97
CA ASP A 122 44.40 1.52 -22.31
C ASP A 122 44.11 2.84 -23.00
N SER A 123 43.66 3.81 -22.22
CA SER A 123 43.44 5.19 -22.68
C SER A 123 44.23 6.14 -21.80
N ASN A 124 44.77 7.18 -22.39
CA ASN A 124 45.39 8.26 -21.63
C ASN A 124 44.31 9.07 -20.93
N LYS A 125 44.52 9.31 -19.63
CA LYS A 125 43.63 10.18 -18.84
C LYS A 125 43.49 11.53 -19.49
N ASN A 126 42.28 11.95 -19.87
CA ASN A 126 41.98 13.25 -20.41
C ASN A 126 41.03 14.03 -19.48
N THR A 127 41.61 14.68 -18.47
CA THR A 127 40.86 15.43 -17.47
C THR A 127 40.06 16.59 -18.08
N LYS A 128 40.58 17.27 -19.14
CA LYS A 128 39.86 18.36 -19.80
C LYS A 128 38.58 17.86 -20.47
N ASN A 129 38.67 16.75 -21.18
CA ASN A 129 37.47 16.15 -21.79
C ASN A 129 36.49 15.61 -20.74
N LEU A 130 36.98 15.02 -19.65
CA LEU A 130 36.15 14.57 -18.57
C LEU A 130 35.34 15.71 -17.93
N ILE A 131 35.98 16.86 -17.68
CA ILE A 131 35.33 18.09 -17.19
C ILE A 131 34.26 18.56 -18.19
N LYS A 132 34.59 18.58 -19.51
CA LYS A 132 33.59 18.94 -20.53
C LYS A 132 32.38 18.01 -20.50
N VAL A 133 32.60 16.70 -20.37
CA VAL A 133 31.49 15.71 -20.26
C VAL A 133 30.59 16.05 -19.08
N PHE A 134 31.16 16.31 -17.90
CA PHE A 134 30.35 16.64 -16.70
C PHE A 134 29.59 17.96 -16.89
N ILE A 135 30.26 19.02 -17.41
CA ILE A 135 29.60 20.31 -17.64
C ILE A 135 28.45 20.14 -18.64
N THR A 136 28.70 19.45 -19.75
CA THR A 136 27.68 19.23 -20.80
C THR A 136 26.51 18.43 -20.23
N PHE A 137 26.80 17.38 -19.43
CA PHE A 137 25.76 16.59 -18.74
C PHE A 137 24.91 17.48 -17.84
N ILE A 138 25.51 18.28 -16.97
CA ILE A 138 24.80 19.15 -16.03
C ILE A 138 23.92 20.14 -16.80
N ILE A 139 24.46 20.81 -17.82
CA ILE A 139 23.69 21.79 -18.60
C ILE A 139 22.49 21.13 -19.27
N ILE A 140 22.70 20.02 -19.98
CA ILE A 140 21.60 19.34 -20.69
C ILE A 140 20.60 18.76 -19.69
N HIS A 141 21.06 18.14 -18.60
CA HIS A 141 20.20 17.57 -17.56
C HIS A 141 19.31 18.65 -16.90
N THR A 142 19.84 19.85 -16.69
CA THR A 142 19.07 20.97 -16.14
C THR A 142 18.05 21.52 -17.16
N ILE A 143 18.37 21.52 -18.45
CA ILE A 143 17.48 22.05 -19.49
C ILE A 143 16.37 21.07 -19.87
N LEU A 144 16.65 19.76 -19.92
CA LEU A 144 15.71 18.75 -20.38
C LEU A 144 14.33 18.81 -19.68
N PRO A 145 14.24 18.97 -18.36
CA PRO A 145 12.95 19.07 -17.69
C PRO A 145 12.09 20.26 -18.10
N PHE A 146 12.71 21.38 -18.53
CA PHE A 146 11.94 22.54 -19.01
C PHE A 146 11.23 22.26 -20.34
N LEU A 147 11.70 21.30 -21.12
CA LEU A 147 11.01 20.86 -22.33
C LEU A 147 9.71 20.10 -22.04
N LEU A 148 9.50 19.68 -20.79
CA LEU A 148 8.25 19.09 -20.32
C LEU A 148 7.14 20.14 -20.08
N GLY A 149 7.45 21.41 -20.22
CA GLY A 149 6.55 22.54 -19.97
C GLY A 149 6.74 23.15 -18.58
N PHE A 150 5.73 23.86 -18.13
CA PHE A 150 5.71 24.52 -16.83
C PHE A 150 4.96 23.70 -15.81
N THR A 151 5.31 23.86 -14.52
CA THR A 151 4.52 23.36 -13.41
C THR A 151 3.15 24.06 -13.40
N ASN A 152 2.16 23.34 -12.95
CA ASN A 152 0.84 23.90 -12.73
C ASN A 152 0.51 23.74 -11.24
N ASP A 153 0.56 24.85 -10.52
CA ASP A 153 0.37 24.90 -9.07
C ASP A 153 -1.11 25.02 -8.69
N THR A 154 -1.99 25.17 -9.68
CA THR A 154 -3.43 25.12 -9.41
C THR A 154 -3.86 23.70 -9.10
N LEU A 155 -4.58 23.50 -8.00
CA LEU A 155 -5.19 22.23 -7.59
C LEU A 155 -6.36 21.86 -8.51
N VAL A 156 -6.10 21.79 -9.79
CA VAL A 156 -7.06 21.30 -10.77
C VAL A 156 -6.91 19.80 -10.99
N TRP A 157 -8.01 19.14 -11.26
CA TRP A 157 -8.09 17.70 -11.51
C TRP A 157 -7.05 17.15 -12.51
N SER A 158 -6.53 17.97 -13.41
CA SER A 158 -5.57 17.55 -14.43
C SER A 158 -4.09 17.71 -14.04
N THR A 159 -3.74 18.27 -12.88
CA THR A 159 -2.34 18.47 -12.45
C THR A 159 -1.53 17.19 -12.43
N TRP A 160 -2.13 16.07 -12.06
CA TRP A 160 -1.50 14.75 -12.08
C TRP A 160 -1.17 14.22 -13.49
N LYS A 161 -1.67 14.85 -14.54
CA LYS A 161 -1.34 14.57 -15.95
C LYS A 161 -0.24 15.48 -16.49
N ASN A 162 0.06 16.59 -15.81
CA ASN A 162 1.08 17.53 -16.27
C ASN A 162 2.46 16.87 -16.19
N PRO A 163 3.20 16.79 -17.32
CA PRO A 163 4.49 16.11 -17.35
C PRO A 163 5.54 16.76 -16.44
N ARG A 164 5.52 18.08 -16.33
CA ARG A 164 6.46 18.79 -15.47
C ARG A 164 6.18 18.52 -14.00
N ASN A 165 4.92 18.54 -13.57
CA ASN A 165 4.56 18.19 -12.21
C ASN A 165 4.94 16.73 -11.88
N ILE A 166 4.68 15.79 -12.79
CA ILE A 166 5.08 14.39 -12.61
C ILE A 166 6.59 14.28 -12.40
N TYR A 167 7.37 15.00 -13.19
CA TYR A 167 8.83 15.00 -13.08
C TYR A 167 9.33 15.65 -11.78
N GLU A 168 8.70 16.72 -11.32
CA GLU A 168 9.11 17.42 -10.09
C GLU A 168 8.69 16.68 -8.82
N LEU A 169 7.49 16.15 -8.80
CA LEU A 169 6.91 15.51 -7.61
C LEU A 169 7.24 14.02 -7.49
N TYR A 170 7.38 13.32 -8.62
CA TYR A 170 7.61 11.86 -8.67
C TYR A 170 6.57 11.06 -7.86
N ASN A 171 5.35 11.55 -7.82
CA ASN A 171 4.25 11.01 -7.02
C ASN A 171 3.50 9.83 -7.67
N ASP A 172 3.89 9.45 -8.89
CA ASP A 172 3.37 8.28 -9.60
C ASP A 172 4.54 7.55 -10.27
N ASN A 173 4.94 6.44 -9.69
CA ASN A 173 6.11 5.68 -10.14
C ASN A 173 6.00 5.26 -11.61
N ASN A 174 4.80 4.86 -12.05
CA ASN A 174 4.58 4.40 -13.42
C ASN A 174 4.70 5.54 -14.43
N LYS A 175 4.11 6.69 -14.14
CA LYS A 175 4.23 7.87 -14.99
C LYS A 175 5.66 8.41 -14.98
N SER A 176 6.31 8.46 -13.82
CA SER A 176 7.68 8.93 -13.65
C SER A 176 8.67 8.07 -14.47
N MET A 177 8.56 6.74 -14.37
CA MET A 177 9.39 5.83 -15.16
C MET A 177 9.18 6.02 -16.68
N ARG A 178 7.94 6.18 -17.12
CA ARG A 178 7.62 6.36 -18.54
C ARG A 178 8.06 7.70 -19.09
N LEU A 179 8.11 8.71 -18.24
CA LEU A 179 8.54 10.04 -18.59
C LEU A 179 10.07 10.17 -18.64
N SER A 180 10.76 9.59 -17.67
CA SER A 180 12.20 9.79 -17.44
C SER A 180 13.08 8.62 -17.89
N GLY A 181 12.53 7.40 -17.98
CA GLY A 181 13.28 6.18 -18.30
C GLY A 181 14.08 5.66 -17.09
N LEU A 182 14.60 4.43 -17.22
CA LEU A 182 15.21 3.68 -16.12
C LEU A 182 16.35 4.44 -15.41
N TYR A 183 17.22 5.11 -16.17
CA TYR A 183 18.41 5.75 -15.62
C TYR A 183 18.05 6.99 -14.79
N GLU A 184 17.32 7.92 -15.39
CA GLU A 184 16.84 9.11 -14.68
C GLU A 184 15.91 8.75 -13.54
N TYR A 185 15.00 7.79 -13.76
CA TYR A 185 14.10 7.28 -12.71
C TYR A 185 14.88 6.83 -11.49
N THR A 186 15.93 6.02 -11.69
CA THR A 186 16.74 5.50 -10.58
C THR A 186 17.39 6.63 -9.77
N PHE A 187 18.10 7.54 -10.43
CA PHE A 187 18.81 8.61 -9.74
C PHE A 187 17.87 9.64 -9.12
N ARG A 188 16.81 10.02 -9.82
CA ARG A 188 15.88 11.01 -9.30
C ARG A 188 15.03 10.45 -8.16
N ASN A 189 14.59 9.21 -8.26
CA ASN A 189 13.89 8.55 -7.16
C ASN A 189 14.79 8.42 -5.92
N PHE A 190 16.07 8.08 -6.10
CA PHE A 190 17.05 8.10 -5.02
C PHE A 190 17.20 9.50 -4.41
N TYR A 191 17.35 10.53 -5.24
CA TYR A 191 17.47 11.91 -4.79
C TYR A 191 16.24 12.37 -4.00
N ILE A 192 15.04 12.10 -4.49
CA ILE A 192 13.79 12.49 -3.83
C ILE A 192 13.61 11.72 -2.51
N THR A 193 13.99 10.44 -2.47
CA THR A 193 13.81 9.61 -1.27
C THR A 193 14.80 9.96 -0.15
N PHE A 194 16.07 10.22 -0.48
CA PHE A 194 17.12 10.31 0.52
C PHE A 194 17.78 11.68 0.67
N ILE A 195 17.67 12.55 -0.34
CA ILE A 195 18.43 13.80 -0.36
C ILE A 195 17.53 15.03 -0.32
N LYS A 196 16.38 14.99 -1.03
CA LYS A 196 15.46 16.13 -1.07
C LYS A 196 14.86 16.32 0.33
N VAL A 197 15.18 17.46 0.93
CA VAL A 197 14.52 17.93 2.15
C VAL A 197 13.35 18.80 1.71
N GLU A 198 12.15 18.53 2.21
CA GLU A 198 11.03 19.44 2.02
C GLU A 198 11.25 20.65 2.93
N GLU A 199 11.43 21.83 2.33
CA GLU A 199 11.49 23.07 3.07
C GLU A 199 10.09 23.38 3.61
N LYS A 200 10.02 23.71 4.91
CA LYS A 200 8.79 24.25 5.50
C LYS A 200 8.57 25.63 4.91
N ASN A 201 7.44 25.82 4.25
CA ASN A 201 7.04 27.10 3.74
C ASN A 201 6.24 27.84 4.82
N ASP A 202 6.69 29.04 5.21
CA ASP A 202 6.02 29.83 6.23
C ASP A 202 4.59 30.23 5.80
N ASP A 203 4.34 30.35 4.51
CA ASP A 203 3.01 30.64 3.98
C ASP A 203 2.06 29.43 4.14
N ASP A 204 2.58 28.21 3.97
CA ASP A 204 1.82 26.99 4.24
C ASP A 204 1.47 26.85 5.72
N LEU A 205 2.40 27.22 6.62
CA LEU A 205 2.15 27.22 8.06
C LEU A 205 1.07 28.24 8.44
N LYS A 206 1.14 29.46 7.90
CA LYS A 206 0.08 30.47 8.11
C LYS A 206 -1.26 30.02 7.59
N PHE A 207 -1.29 29.44 6.38
CA PHE A 207 -2.52 28.87 5.81
C PHE A 207 -3.13 27.81 6.74
N LEU A 208 -2.29 26.88 7.24
CA LEU A 208 -2.74 25.88 8.20
C LEU A 208 -3.28 26.49 9.50
N GLU A 209 -2.59 27.48 10.07
CA GLU A 209 -3.05 28.21 11.26
C GLU A 209 -4.39 28.89 11.01
N GLU A 210 -4.55 29.55 9.86
CA GLU A 210 -5.82 30.18 9.48
C GLU A 210 -6.95 29.15 9.31
N GLU A 211 -6.68 27.99 8.70
CA GLU A 211 -7.67 26.92 8.54
C GLU A 211 -8.06 26.30 9.89
N TYR A 212 -7.10 26.03 10.77
CA TYR A 212 -7.37 25.49 12.11
C TYR A 212 -8.10 26.48 13.03
N ASN A 213 -7.90 27.78 12.86
CA ASN A 213 -8.55 28.82 13.64
C ASN A 213 -9.95 29.19 13.10
N LYS A 214 -10.37 28.63 11.97
CA LYS A 214 -11.76 28.82 11.49
C LYS A 214 -12.72 28.19 12.46
N ASP A 215 -13.67 28.99 12.93
CA ASP A 215 -14.77 28.54 13.80
C ASP A 215 -15.72 27.63 13.00
N ILE A 216 -15.38 26.36 12.87
CA ILE A 216 -16.22 25.38 12.18
C ILE A 216 -17.29 24.92 13.15
N LYS A 217 -18.49 25.50 13.03
CA LYS A 217 -19.65 25.07 13.81
C LYS A 217 -19.99 23.61 13.46
N SER A 218 -19.88 22.72 14.43
CA SER A 218 -20.34 21.35 14.28
C SER A 218 -21.86 21.33 14.08
N ILE A 219 -22.30 20.77 12.95
CA ILE A 219 -23.73 20.65 12.65
C ILE A 219 -24.25 19.35 13.26
N LYS A 220 -25.04 19.45 14.31
CA LYS A 220 -25.74 18.30 14.88
C LYS A 220 -26.83 17.80 13.94
N ASN A 221 -27.01 16.48 13.89
CA ASN A 221 -28.09 15.84 13.14
C ASN A 221 -28.82 14.82 14.01
N SER A 222 -29.84 14.15 13.48
CA SER A 222 -30.66 13.18 14.21
C SER A 222 -29.92 11.96 14.73
N TYR A 223 -28.69 11.75 14.30
CA TYR A 223 -27.83 10.63 14.73
C TYR A 223 -26.73 11.08 15.69
N THR A 224 -26.56 12.38 15.95
CA THR A 224 -25.53 12.89 16.87
C THR A 224 -25.74 12.33 18.27
N GLY A 225 -24.71 11.62 18.78
CA GLY A 225 -24.74 10.99 20.10
C GLY A 225 -25.61 9.73 20.20
N LYS A 226 -26.06 9.15 19.08
CA LYS A 226 -26.94 7.96 19.06
C LYS A 226 -26.36 6.77 19.84
N PHE A 227 -25.04 6.60 19.81
CA PHE A 227 -24.31 5.50 20.46
C PHE A 227 -23.49 5.96 21.68
N LYS A 228 -23.77 7.14 22.21
CA LYS A 228 -23.08 7.65 23.39
C LYS A 228 -23.14 6.65 24.55
N GLY A 229 -21.99 6.34 25.12
CA GLY A 229 -21.84 5.41 26.25
C GLY A 229 -21.85 3.94 25.86
N LYS A 230 -21.76 3.61 24.57
CA LYS A 230 -21.54 2.23 24.11
C LYS A 230 -20.06 1.97 23.83
N ASN A 231 -19.66 0.72 23.93
CA ASN A 231 -18.34 0.24 23.45
C ASN A 231 -18.27 0.30 21.93
N VAL A 232 -17.06 0.36 21.38
CA VAL A 232 -16.83 0.38 19.95
C VAL A 232 -15.79 -0.65 19.54
N ILE A 233 -16.07 -1.41 18.50
CA ILE A 233 -15.10 -2.25 17.82
C ILE A 233 -14.96 -1.73 16.38
N PHE A 234 -13.77 -1.23 16.01
CA PHE A 234 -13.41 -1.01 14.63
C PHE A 234 -12.90 -2.31 14.05
N LEU A 235 -13.55 -2.78 13.02
CA LEU A 235 -13.21 -4.03 12.34
C LEU A 235 -12.76 -3.71 10.92
N GLN A 236 -11.46 -3.60 10.73
CA GLN A 236 -10.82 -3.43 9.43
C GLN A 236 -10.61 -4.79 8.79
N LEU A 237 -11.35 -5.04 7.72
CA LEU A 237 -11.31 -6.31 6.98
C LEU A 237 -10.28 -6.22 5.85
N GLU A 238 -9.22 -7.03 5.93
CA GLU A 238 -8.22 -7.18 4.88
C GLU A 238 -8.87 -7.66 3.58
N GLY A 239 -8.68 -6.92 2.49
CA GLY A 239 -9.09 -7.30 1.14
C GLY A 239 -10.56 -7.70 0.94
N MET A 240 -11.44 -7.42 1.92
CA MET A 240 -12.85 -7.83 1.88
C MET A 240 -13.62 -6.98 0.87
N ASP A 241 -13.99 -7.58 -0.23
CA ASP A 241 -14.71 -6.89 -1.27
C ASP A 241 -16.23 -7.13 -1.19
N ASN A 242 -17.05 -6.18 -1.70
CA ASN A 242 -18.51 -6.27 -1.63
C ASN A 242 -19.10 -7.56 -2.23
N TRP A 243 -18.49 -8.08 -3.29
CA TRP A 243 -18.95 -9.31 -3.96
C TRP A 243 -18.72 -10.58 -3.15
N LEU A 244 -17.88 -10.53 -2.11
CA LEU A 244 -17.66 -11.62 -1.16
C LEU A 244 -18.70 -11.64 -0.04
N ILE A 245 -19.38 -10.50 0.22
CA ILE A 245 -20.39 -10.42 1.28
C ILE A 245 -21.72 -10.96 0.74
N THR A 246 -21.84 -12.27 0.79
CA THR A 246 -23.00 -13.02 0.31
C THR A 246 -23.59 -13.90 1.40
N LYS A 247 -24.87 -14.26 1.22
CA LYS A 247 -25.53 -15.20 2.15
C LYS A 247 -24.86 -16.58 2.16
N GLN A 248 -24.18 -16.95 1.07
CA GLN A 248 -23.52 -18.26 0.92
C GLN A 248 -22.10 -18.26 1.47
N ASP A 249 -21.32 -17.23 1.20
CA ASP A 249 -19.88 -17.21 1.54
C ASP A 249 -19.62 -16.60 2.91
N THR A 250 -20.33 -15.52 3.25
CA THR A 250 -20.11 -14.76 4.50
C THR A 250 -21.44 -14.40 5.16
N PRO A 251 -22.20 -15.42 5.65
CA PRO A 251 -23.55 -15.24 6.16
C PRO A 251 -23.64 -14.28 7.35
N THR A 252 -22.62 -14.24 8.21
CA THR A 252 -22.56 -13.34 9.37
C THR A 252 -22.43 -11.90 8.93
N LEU A 253 -21.43 -11.59 8.10
CA LEU A 253 -21.22 -10.25 7.54
C LEU A 253 -22.41 -9.81 6.68
N TYR A 254 -22.99 -10.73 5.90
CA TYR A 254 -24.20 -10.46 5.11
C TYR A 254 -25.38 -10.05 5.99
N ASN A 255 -25.60 -10.78 7.09
CA ASN A 255 -26.67 -10.45 8.05
C ASN A 255 -26.40 -9.10 8.74
N MET A 256 -25.18 -8.85 9.19
CA MET A 256 -24.78 -7.58 9.81
C MET A 256 -25.00 -6.41 8.84
N LEU A 257 -24.54 -6.53 7.61
CA LEU A 257 -24.67 -5.49 6.57
C LEU A 257 -26.14 -5.12 6.34
N ASN A 258 -27.03 -6.13 6.26
CA ASN A 258 -28.46 -5.93 6.01
C ASN A 258 -29.23 -5.39 7.24
N ASN A 259 -28.61 -5.39 8.42
CA ASN A 259 -29.17 -4.91 9.67
C ASN A 259 -28.37 -3.75 10.28
N SER A 260 -27.76 -2.91 9.47
CA SER A 260 -26.83 -1.84 9.87
C SER A 260 -27.13 -0.51 9.23
N ILE A 261 -26.41 0.52 9.66
CA ILE A 261 -26.25 1.77 8.90
C ILE A 261 -25.24 1.48 7.77
N ASN A 262 -25.73 1.27 6.56
CA ASN A 262 -24.94 0.83 5.41
C ASN A 262 -24.62 2.00 4.48
N PHE A 263 -23.34 2.23 4.20
CA PHE A 263 -22.82 3.26 3.29
C PHE A 263 -22.58 2.66 1.92
N THR A 264 -23.58 2.66 1.07
CA THR A 264 -23.60 1.93 -0.20
C THR A 264 -22.64 2.47 -1.26
N ASN A 265 -22.11 3.69 -1.11
CA ASN A 265 -21.17 4.34 -2.01
C ASN A 265 -19.87 4.71 -1.25
N HIS A 266 -19.28 3.71 -0.60
CA HIS A 266 -17.98 3.84 0.05
C HIS A 266 -16.87 3.34 -0.86
N TYR A 267 -15.75 4.10 -0.92
CA TYR A 267 -14.63 3.83 -1.80
C TYR A 267 -13.31 3.90 -1.02
N SER A 268 -12.54 2.81 -1.06
CA SER A 268 -11.15 2.82 -0.66
C SER A 268 -10.30 3.26 -1.85
N PHE A 269 -9.48 4.28 -1.70
CA PHE A 269 -8.63 4.78 -2.80
C PHE A 269 -7.18 4.29 -2.72
N TYR A 270 -6.89 3.41 -1.78
CA TYR A 270 -5.56 2.86 -1.63
C TYR A 270 -5.38 1.57 -2.43
N THR A 271 -4.25 1.49 -3.15
CA THR A 271 -3.78 0.32 -3.88
C THR A 271 -2.27 0.29 -3.88
N GLY A 272 -1.68 -0.92 -3.92
CA GLY A 272 -0.23 -1.10 -3.92
C GLY A 272 0.36 -1.31 -2.52
N GLY A 273 1.67 -1.38 -2.44
CA GLY A 273 2.36 -1.64 -1.17
C GLY A 273 2.03 -0.62 -0.09
N GLY A 274 1.69 -1.09 1.10
CA GLY A 274 1.28 -0.25 2.23
C GLY A 274 -0.17 0.22 2.22
N SER A 275 -1.02 -0.24 1.30
CA SER A 275 -2.41 0.21 1.21
C SER A 275 -3.23 -0.12 2.45
N THR A 276 -3.03 -1.27 3.08
CA THR A 276 -3.65 -1.63 4.36
C THR A 276 -3.35 -0.58 5.43
N PHE A 277 -2.05 -0.23 5.60
CA PHE A 277 -1.66 0.75 6.60
C PHE A 277 -2.08 2.18 6.23
N ASN A 278 -2.13 2.53 4.95
CA ASN A 278 -2.64 3.83 4.52
C ASN A 278 -4.14 3.99 4.88
N SER A 279 -4.91 2.90 4.82
CA SER A 279 -6.31 2.87 5.31
C SER A 279 -6.38 3.00 6.83
N GLU A 280 -5.54 2.26 7.59
CA GLU A 280 -5.41 2.42 9.04
C GLU A 280 -5.12 3.87 9.42
N PHE A 281 -4.14 4.48 8.75
CA PHE A 281 -3.76 5.87 8.97
C PHE A 281 -4.92 6.83 8.74
N ALA A 282 -5.64 6.68 7.62
CA ALA A 282 -6.77 7.56 7.30
C ALA A 282 -7.89 7.46 8.34
N VAL A 283 -8.22 6.25 8.80
CA VAL A 283 -9.28 6.05 9.80
C VAL A 283 -8.85 6.54 11.18
N ASN A 284 -7.58 6.34 11.55
CA ASN A 284 -7.09 6.71 12.88
C ASN A 284 -6.76 8.19 13.03
N THR A 285 -6.35 8.85 11.97
CA THR A 285 -5.86 10.24 12.05
C THR A 285 -6.74 11.26 11.35
N GLY A 286 -7.61 10.80 10.43
CA GLY A 286 -8.39 11.69 9.56
C GLY A 286 -7.58 12.31 8.42
N PHE A 287 -6.33 11.87 8.20
CA PHE A 287 -5.47 12.38 7.14
C PHE A 287 -5.22 11.34 6.05
N ILE A 288 -4.86 11.81 4.88
CA ILE A 288 -4.33 10.99 3.78
C ILE A 288 -2.86 11.30 3.56
N VAL A 289 -2.14 10.34 3.00
CA VAL A 289 -0.77 10.61 2.53
C VAL A 289 -0.85 11.56 1.34
N PRO A 290 -0.18 12.72 1.37
CA PRO A 290 -0.19 13.64 0.25
C PRO A 290 0.37 13.01 -1.03
N TYR A 291 -0.22 13.32 -2.17
CA TYR A 291 0.28 12.84 -3.47
C TYR A 291 1.71 13.29 -3.79
N SER A 292 2.11 14.45 -3.26
CA SER A 292 3.48 14.95 -3.37
C SER A 292 4.49 14.17 -2.53
N TYR A 293 4.00 13.39 -1.57
CA TYR A 293 4.83 12.65 -0.64
C TYR A 293 5.00 11.21 -1.15
N ASN A 294 6.14 10.92 -1.72
CA ASN A 294 6.43 9.60 -2.31
C ASN A 294 6.77 8.55 -1.23
N ARG A 295 5.95 8.47 -0.18
CA ARG A 295 6.10 7.53 0.94
C ARG A 295 4.74 7.04 1.39
N ASN A 296 4.73 5.89 2.05
CA ASN A 296 3.53 5.36 2.71
C ASN A 296 3.34 5.97 4.10
N ALA A 297 2.12 5.88 4.62
CA ALA A 297 1.74 6.46 5.90
C ALA A 297 2.56 5.93 7.09
N TYR A 298 3.11 4.73 7.03
CA TYR A 298 3.92 4.18 8.11
C TYR A 298 5.23 4.96 8.35
N SER A 299 5.67 5.76 7.38
CA SER A 299 6.83 6.65 7.54
C SER A 299 6.57 7.85 8.45
N PHE A 300 5.31 8.12 8.81
CA PHE A 300 4.96 9.15 9.80
C PHE A 300 5.07 8.66 11.26
N ASN A 301 5.85 7.62 11.50
CA ASN A 301 6.04 7.01 12.81
C ASN A 301 6.71 7.92 13.86
N ASN A 302 7.21 9.08 13.47
CA ASN A 302 7.73 10.12 14.37
C ASN A 302 6.72 11.26 14.66
N ASN A 303 5.52 11.17 14.06
CA ASN A 303 4.51 12.20 14.19
C ASN A 303 3.48 11.84 15.26
N SER A 304 2.98 12.83 15.97
CA SER A 304 1.81 12.73 16.84
C SER A 304 0.60 13.37 16.19
N PHE A 305 -0.59 12.85 16.53
CA PHE A 305 -1.85 13.31 15.97
C PHE A 305 -2.82 13.63 17.12
N PRO A 306 -2.95 14.92 17.53
CA PRO A 306 -3.75 15.31 18.68
C PRO A 306 -5.23 14.91 18.59
N TYR A 307 -5.77 14.84 17.38
CA TYR A 307 -7.16 14.46 17.11
C TYR A 307 -7.29 13.03 16.56
N SER A 308 -6.33 12.17 16.84
CA SER A 308 -6.42 10.75 16.48
C SER A 308 -7.63 10.08 17.15
N LEU A 309 -8.10 8.99 16.53
CA LEU A 309 -9.18 8.17 17.08
C LEU A 309 -8.97 7.86 18.59
N PRO A 310 -7.80 7.36 19.02
CA PRO A 310 -7.57 7.11 20.44
C PRO A 310 -7.68 8.35 21.31
N ASN A 311 -7.10 9.48 20.90
CA ASN A 311 -7.17 10.72 21.66
C ASN A 311 -8.62 11.20 21.84
N MET A 312 -9.42 11.10 20.79
CA MET A 312 -10.83 11.50 20.85
C MET A 312 -11.63 10.62 21.81
N PHE A 313 -11.46 9.29 21.75
CA PHE A 313 -12.17 8.38 22.65
C PHE A 313 -11.63 8.42 24.09
N LYS A 314 -10.33 8.59 24.30
CA LYS A 314 -9.75 8.79 25.64
C LYS A 314 -10.27 10.05 26.32
N SER A 315 -10.57 11.11 25.56
CA SER A 315 -11.21 12.30 26.11
C SER A 315 -12.61 12.03 26.68
N LEU A 316 -13.22 10.91 26.29
CA LEU A 316 -14.50 10.40 26.79
C LEU A 316 -14.33 9.25 27.82
N ASN A 317 -13.11 9.04 28.32
CA ASN A 317 -12.74 7.99 29.29
C ASN A 317 -12.88 6.55 28.76
N TYR A 318 -12.60 6.31 27.48
CA TYR A 318 -12.48 4.96 26.92
C TYR A 318 -11.04 4.45 27.06
N SER A 319 -10.89 3.14 27.29
CA SER A 319 -9.65 2.42 27.01
C SER A 319 -9.57 2.11 25.51
N VAL A 320 -8.38 2.18 24.91
CA VAL A 320 -8.24 2.03 23.47
C VAL A 320 -7.09 1.09 23.13
N ASN A 321 -7.42 -0.10 22.60
CA ASN A 321 -6.45 -1.11 22.21
C ASN A 321 -6.57 -1.48 20.73
N ALA A 322 -5.50 -2.04 20.17
CA ALA A 322 -5.49 -2.57 18.82
C ALA A 322 -4.97 -4.00 18.77
N PHE A 323 -5.52 -4.80 17.84
CA PHE A 323 -5.26 -6.23 17.69
C PHE A 323 -5.05 -6.60 16.23
N HIS A 324 -4.01 -7.37 15.95
CA HIS A 324 -3.70 -7.84 14.60
C HIS A 324 -2.96 -9.17 14.60
N MET A 325 -3.19 -9.97 13.57
CA MET A 325 -2.54 -11.27 13.36
C MET A 325 -1.12 -11.16 12.82
N ASN A 326 -0.50 -9.99 12.84
CA ASN A 326 0.85 -9.74 12.33
C ASN A 326 1.74 -9.07 13.37
N LYS A 327 3.05 -9.03 13.10
CA LYS A 327 4.05 -8.43 13.99
C LYS A 327 3.87 -6.92 14.11
N LYS A 328 4.19 -6.38 15.30
CA LYS A 328 4.15 -4.94 15.56
C LYS A 328 5.22 -4.13 14.78
N GLU A 329 6.29 -4.81 14.36
CA GLU A 329 7.34 -4.20 13.53
C GLU A 329 6.86 -3.94 12.09
N TYR A 330 5.91 -4.75 11.63
CA TYR A 330 5.33 -4.62 10.29
C TYR A 330 4.64 -3.27 10.14
N TYR A 331 5.00 -2.49 9.11
CA TYR A 331 4.59 -1.09 8.93
C TYR A 331 4.92 -0.17 10.14
N SER A 332 5.89 -0.54 10.95
CA SER A 332 6.18 0.19 12.21
C SER A 332 4.91 0.41 13.07
N ARG A 333 3.97 -0.54 13.06
CA ARG A 333 2.67 -0.40 13.74
C ARG A 333 2.85 -0.13 15.23
N GLY A 334 3.74 -0.85 15.91
CA GLY A 334 3.99 -0.63 17.34
C GLY A 334 4.37 0.82 17.68
N ILE A 335 5.12 1.48 16.80
CA ILE A 335 5.52 2.89 16.98
C ILE A 335 4.37 3.83 16.60
N ASN A 336 3.75 3.62 15.43
CA ASN A 336 2.66 4.47 14.95
C ASN A 336 1.47 4.47 15.91
N TYR A 337 1.01 3.30 16.35
CA TYR A 337 -0.13 3.17 17.26
C TYR A 337 0.17 3.78 18.63
N LYS A 338 1.40 3.64 19.14
CA LYS A 338 1.84 4.35 20.34
C LYS A 338 1.77 5.87 20.17
N ASN A 339 2.23 6.39 19.02
CA ASN A 339 2.21 7.83 18.74
C ASN A 339 0.80 8.37 18.45
N TRP A 340 -0.12 7.51 18.01
CA TRP A 340 -1.56 7.82 17.94
C TRP A 340 -2.24 7.76 19.31
N ASN A 341 -1.51 7.33 20.35
CA ASN A 341 -1.95 7.24 21.74
C ASN A 341 -2.87 6.05 22.05
N TYR A 342 -2.70 4.90 21.38
CA TYR A 342 -3.28 3.64 21.84
C TYR A 342 -2.69 3.25 23.19
N ASP A 343 -3.49 2.60 24.05
CA ASP A 343 -2.99 2.00 25.31
C ASP A 343 -2.06 0.83 24.98
N ASN A 344 -2.49 -0.06 24.10
CA ASN A 344 -1.70 -1.19 23.64
C ASN A 344 -1.96 -1.49 22.16
N TYR A 345 -0.92 -2.02 21.49
CA TYR A 345 -1.02 -2.71 20.22
C TYR A 345 -0.56 -4.16 20.42
N TYR A 346 -1.48 -5.09 20.22
CA TYR A 346 -1.23 -6.51 20.37
C TYR A 346 -1.07 -7.17 19.00
N GLY A 347 0.17 -7.58 18.70
CA GLY A 347 0.48 -8.44 17.55
C GLY A 347 0.39 -9.91 17.99
N LEU A 348 -0.48 -10.72 17.41
CA LEU A 348 -0.66 -12.10 17.84
C LEU A 348 0.63 -12.92 17.77
N ILE A 349 1.46 -12.67 16.74
CA ILE A 349 2.74 -13.36 16.55
C ILE A 349 3.73 -13.03 17.68
N ASP A 350 3.63 -11.86 18.28
CA ASP A 350 4.49 -11.47 19.42
C ASP A 350 4.13 -12.23 20.69
N MET A 351 2.87 -12.64 20.84
CA MET A 351 2.37 -13.36 22.01
C MET A 351 2.55 -14.87 21.88
N TYR A 352 2.37 -15.38 20.68
CA TYR A 352 2.61 -16.78 20.38
C TYR A 352 4.02 -16.96 19.87
N LYS A 353 4.74 -17.91 20.41
CA LYS A 353 6.03 -18.39 19.87
C LYS A 353 5.79 -19.19 18.58
N TYR A 354 5.09 -18.60 17.61
CA TYR A 354 4.96 -19.19 16.29
C TYR A 354 6.29 -19.05 15.57
N THR A 355 6.91 -20.19 15.30
CA THR A 355 8.19 -20.24 14.60
C THR A 355 8.06 -19.89 13.12
N ASP A 356 6.87 -19.96 12.53
CA ASP A 356 6.69 -19.88 11.07
C ASP A 356 5.87 -18.68 10.58
N GLY A 357 5.44 -17.78 11.42
CA GLY A 357 4.94 -16.41 11.10
C GLY A 357 3.95 -16.21 9.95
N GLU A 358 3.71 -17.22 9.12
CA GLU A 358 3.09 -17.01 7.81
C GLU A 358 1.59 -17.25 7.76
N ASN A 359 0.96 -17.87 8.77
CA ASN A 359 -0.37 -18.40 8.50
C ASN A 359 -1.27 -18.49 9.73
N THR A 360 -1.30 -17.49 10.55
CA THR A 360 -2.22 -17.48 11.68
C THR A 360 -3.60 -17.01 11.23
N LEU A 361 -4.64 -17.79 11.54
CA LEU A 361 -6.01 -17.48 11.14
C LEU A 361 -6.64 -16.46 12.08
N ASP A 362 -7.50 -15.58 11.56
CA ASP A 362 -8.16 -14.55 12.38
C ASP A 362 -8.97 -15.12 13.54
N ARG A 363 -9.51 -16.33 13.41
CA ARG A 363 -10.24 -17.03 14.48
C ARG A 363 -9.46 -17.16 15.77
N GLU A 364 -8.13 -17.24 15.70
CA GLU A 364 -7.26 -17.38 16.85
C GLU A 364 -7.32 -16.17 17.80
N LEU A 365 -7.68 -14.99 17.28
CA LEU A 365 -7.94 -13.81 18.11
C LEU A 365 -8.99 -14.07 19.20
N ILE A 366 -9.93 -14.96 18.95
CA ILE A 366 -11.03 -15.29 19.87
C ILE A 366 -10.87 -16.65 20.51
N LEU A 367 -10.44 -17.67 19.76
CA LEU A 367 -10.30 -19.03 20.26
C LEU A 367 -9.20 -19.18 21.31
N ASN A 368 -8.17 -18.36 21.22
CA ASN A 368 -7.14 -18.33 22.24
C ASN A 368 -7.59 -17.48 23.44
N GLU A 369 -7.78 -18.12 24.59
CA GLU A 369 -8.29 -17.47 25.80
C GLU A 369 -7.35 -16.37 26.33
N GLU A 370 -6.03 -16.57 26.27
CA GLU A 370 -5.07 -15.57 26.72
C GLU A 370 -5.23 -14.28 25.91
N TYR A 371 -5.41 -14.43 24.60
CA TYR A 371 -5.54 -13.29 23.69
C TYR A 371 -6.93 -12.65 23.77
N SER A 372 -7.98 -13.45 23.75
CA SER A 372 -9.36 -12.97 23.85
C SER A 372 -9.66 -12.27 25.20
N ASN A 373 -8.94 -12.61 26.25
CA ASN A 373 -9.05 -11.93 27.55
C ASN A 373 -8.43 -10.52 27.57
N LEU A 374 -7.61 -10.16 26.58
CA LEU A 374 -7.09 -8.79 26.42
C LEU A 374 -8.07 -7.87 25.70
N MET A 375 -9.04 -8.47 24.99
CA MET A 375 -10.13 -7.75 24.34
C MET A 375 -11.25 -7.49 25.37
N PHE A 376 -12.12 -6.56 25.04
CA PHE A 376 -13.35 -6.32 25.78
C PHE A 376 -13.12 -5.91 27.24
N ASN A 377 -12.40 -4.80 27.45
CA ASN A 377 -12.21 -4.27 28.79
C ASN A 377 -13.58 -4.10 29.48
N THR A 378 -13.81 -4.82 30.58
CA THR A 378 -15.07 -4.78 31.31
C THR A 378 -15.12 -3.74 32.43
N GLU A 379 -13.98 -3.13 32.77
CA GLU A 379 -13.90 -2.11 33.83
C GLU A 379 -14.31 -0.72 33.32
N ASN A 380 -14.06 -0.44 32.05
CA ASN A 380 -14.34 0.84 31.39
C ASN A 380 -15.02 0.63 30.04
N LEU A 381 -15.57 1.71 29.47
CA LEU A 381 -15.91 1.70 28.06
C LEU A 381 -14.65 1.50 27.24
N PHE A 382 -14.73 0.72 26.16
CA PHE A 382 -13.56 0.38 25.36
C PHE A 382 -13.76 0.67 23.88
N VAL A 383 -12.63 0.90 23.21
CA VAL A 383 -12.46 0.86 21.77
C VAL A 383 -11.43 -0.22 21.46
N ASP A 384 -11.83 -1.24 20.73
CA ASP A 384 -10.92 -2.25 20.18
C ASP A 384 -10.82 -2.07 18.67
N TYR A 385 -9.62 -1.83 18.16
CA TYR A 385 -9.35 -1.73 16.72
C TYR A 385 -8.74 -3.03 16.23
N ILE A 386 -9.52 -3.81 15.50
CA ILE A 386 -9.15 -5.16 15.05
C ILE A 386 -8.87 -5.12 13.55
N ILE A 387 -7.70 -5.61 13.16
CA ILE A 387 -7.27 -5.73 11.76
C ILE A 387 -7.21 -7.22 11.43
N THR A 388 -8.00 -7.66 10.45
CA THR A 388 -7.97 -9.05 9.99
C THR A 388 -6.81 -9.29 9.04
N TYR A 389 -6.48 -10.56 8.81
CA TYR A 389 -5.39 -11.00 7.94
C TYR A 389 -5.81 -12.08 6.95
N SER A 390 -6.80 -12.91 7.27
CA SER A 390 -7.10 -14.14 6.52
C SER A 390 -7.32 -13.94 5.02
N PRO A 391 -7.95 -12.88 4.50
CA PRO A 391 -8.10 -12.66 3.07
C PRO A 391 -6.87 -12.07 2.37
N HIS A 392 -5.70 -12.08 3.00
CA HIS A 392 -4.46 -11.62 2.39
C HIS A 392 -3.93 -12.64 1.36
N LEU A 393 -3.26 -12.12 0.31
CA LEU A 393 -2.56 -12.97 -0.66
C LEU A 393 -1.49 -13.86 0.03
N PRO A 394 -1.09 -15.00 -0.54
CA PRO A 394 -1.45 -15.53 -1.84
C PRO A 394 -2.79 -16.28 -1.86
N PHE A 395 -3.51 -16.17 -2.98
CA PHE A 395 -4.77 -16.89 -3.20
C PHE A 395 -4.52 -18.23 -3.93
N ASP A 396 -3.79 -19.11 -3.26
CA ASP A 396 -3.26 -20.35 -3.82
C ASP A 396 -3.23 -21.43 -2.73
N ASN A 397 -3.88 -22.58 -2.96
CA ASN A 397 -3.96 -23.66 -1.98
C ASN A 397 -2.69 -24.50 -1.85
N THR A 398 -1.57 -24.09 -2.44
CA THR A 398 -0.24 -24.66 -2.17
C THR A 398 0.58 -23.86 -1.15
N ARG A 399 0.10 -22.66 -0.76
CA ARG A 399 0.79 -21.73 0.16
C ARG A 399 -0.18 -20.77 0.84
N GLY A 400 0.29 -20.15 1.92
CA GLY A 400 -0.47 -19.12 2.64
C GLY A 400 -1.72 -19.65 3.31
N VAL A 401 -2.65 -18.75 3.61
CA VAL A 401 -3.90 -19.04 4.33
C VAL A 401 -4.76 -20.04 3.57
N CYS A 402 -4.87 -19.91 2.24
CA CYS A 402 -5.66 -20.85 1.45
C CYS A 402 -5.18 -22.30 1.59
N LYS A 403 -3.84 -22.52 1.67
CA LYS A 403 -3.28 -23.86 1.92
C LYS A 403 -3.73 -24.44 3.24
N ILE A 404 -3.61 -23.66 4.32
CA ILE A 404 -4.02 -24.13 5.67
C ILE A 404 -5.48 -24.54 5.68
N LEU A 405 -6.34 -23.67 5.13
CA LEU A 405 -7.76 -23.94 5.08
C LEU A 405 -8.11 -25.13 4.18
N TYR A 406 -7.37 -25.30 3.08
CA TYR A 406 -7.52 -26.48 2.22
C TYR A 406 -7.10 -27.77 2.92
N GLU A 407 -6.00 -27.75 3.66
CA GLU A 407 -5.51 -28.89 4.45
C GLU A 407 -6.49 -29.23 5.59
N GLU A 408 -7.06 -28.24 6.28
CA GLU A 408 -8.11 -28.45 7.28
C GLU A 408 -9.37 -29.10 6.68
N ASP A 409 -9.86 -28.57 5.55
CA ASP A 409 -11.06 -29.06 4.89
C ASP A 409 -10.92 -30.52 4.39
N ASN A 410 -9.69 -30.99 4.16
CA ASN A 410 -9.39 -32.33 3.63
C ASN A 410 -8.68 -33.24 4.64
N LYS A 411 -8.55 -32.83 5.90
CA LYS A 411 -7.77 -33.56 6.93
C LYS A 411 -8.24 -35.00 7.15
N ASP A 412 -9.54 -35.22 7.10
CA ASP A 412 -10.14 -36.54 7.38
C ASP A 412 -10.53 -37.31 6.11
N ASN A 413 -10.20 -36.78 4.93
CA ASN A 413 -10.53 -37.36 3.65
C ASN A 413 -9.25 -37.68 2.85
N GLU A 414 -9.08 -38.95 2.43
CA GLU A 414 -8.05 -39.31 1.43
C GLU A 414 -8.44 -38.83 0.01
N VAL A 415 -8.70 -37.51 -0.11
CA VAL A 415 -9.05 -36.92 -1.41
C VAL A 415 -7.75 -36.53 -2.11
N PRO A 416 -7.55 -36.93 -3.39
CA PRO A 416 -6.39 -36.46 -4.15
C PRO A 416 -6.32 -34.94 -4.19
N PHE A 417 -5.11 -34.41 -4.10
CA PHE A 417 -4.89 -32.96 -4.20
C PHE A 417 -5.53 -32.40 -5.45
N ARG A 418 -6.33 -31.33 -5.29
CA ARG A 418 -6.92 -30.56 -6.40
C ARG A 418 -6.46 -29.10 -6.28
N GLN A 419 -5.89 -28.56 -7.34
CA GLN A 419 -5.60 -27.13 -7.42
C GLN A 419 -6.90 -26.34 -7.40
N MET A 420 -7.03 -25.43 -6.46
CA MET A 420 -8.12 -24.47 -6.41
C MET A 420 -7.84 -23.29 -7.37
N SER A 421 -8.89 -22.72 -7.93
CA SER A 421 -8.77 -21.44 -8.63
C SER A 421 -8.54 -20.31 -7.62
N GLU A 422 -8.02 -19.19 -8.10
CA GLU A 422 -7.82 -18.01 -7.26
C GLU A 422 -9.13 -17.51 -6.64
N GLU A 423 -10.23 -17.51 -7.41
CA GLU A 423 -11.57 -17.16 -6.91
C GLU A 423 -12.04 -18.10 -5.79
N GLU A 424 -11.79 -19.41 -5.90
CA GLU A 424 -12.14 -20.37 -4.84
C GLU A 424 -11.35 -20.11 -3.56
N CYS A 425 -10.05 -19.82 -3.67
CA CYS A 425 -9.20 -19.46 -2.53
C CYS A 425 -9.68 -18.18 -1.84
N VAL A 426 -9.93 -17.11 -2.60
CA VAL A 426 -10.45 -15.84 -2.07
C VAL A 426 -11.75 -16.05 -1.30
N ARG A 427 -12.71 -16.82 -1.87
CA ARG A 427 -13.97 -17.14 -1.18
C ARG A 427 -13.75 -17.95 0.08
N ARG A 428 -12.82 -18.90 0.06
CA ARG A 428 -12.51 -19.73 1.24
C ARG A 428 -11.89 -18.90 2.36
N GLN A 429 -10.99 -17.98 2.01
CA GLN A 429 -10.37 -17.06 2.96
C GLN A 429 -11.39 -16.04 3.52
N ALA A 430 -12.31 -15.55 2.69
CA ALA A 430 -13.41 -14.70 3.16
C ALA A 430 -14.36 -15.43 4.14
N LYS A 431 -14.62 -16.73 3.92
CA LYS A 431 -15.38 -17.57 4.88
C LYS A 431 -14.67 -17.68 6.22
N GLU A 432 -13.34 -17.72 6.23
CA GLU A 432 -12.55 -17.73 7.47
C GLU A 432 -12.74 -16.42 8.25
N THR A 433 -12.70 -15.29 7.58
CA THR A 433 -12.97 -14.00 8.21
C THR A 433 -14.41 -13.91 8.73
N ASP A 434 -15.40 -14.43 7.99
CA ASP A 434 -16.80 -14.49 8.47
C ASP A 434 -16.94 -15.38 9.71
N TYR A 435 -16.22 -16.49 9.75
CA TYR A 435 -16.19 -17.39 10.91
C TYR A 435 -15.59 -16.67 12.14
N PHE A 436 -14.47 -15.96 11.95
CA PHE A 436 -13.92 -15.10 13.01
C PHE A 436 -14.94 -14.09 13.51
N VAL A 437 -15.67 -13.41 12.61
CA VAL A 437 -16.70 -12.42 12.99
C VAL A 437 -17.85 -13.09 13.76
N SER A 438 -18.23 -14.32 13.40
CA SER A 438 -19.25 -15.06 14.14
C SER A 438 -18.80 -15.36 15.57
N LEU A 439 -17.56 -15.82 15.76
CA LEU A 439 -16.97 -16.05 17.09
C LEU A 439 -16.88 -14.76 17.92
N LEU A 440 -16.53 -13.64 17.27
CA LEU A 440 -16.50 -12.33 17.93
C LEU A 440 -17.88 -11.94 18.48
N LEU A 441 -18.93 -12.10 17.68
CA LEU A 441 -20.30 -11.82 18.12
C LEU A 441 -20.76 -12.76 19.24
N GLU A 442 -20.42 -14.05 19.15
CA GLU A 442 -20.71 -15.04 20.22
C GLU A 442 -20.00 -14.66 21.51
N LYS A 443 -18.71 -14.32 21.46
CA LYS A 443 -17.93 -13.90 22.62
C LYS A 443 -18.48 -12.63 23.28
N LEU A 444 -18.88 -11.65 22.47
CA LEU A 444 -19.58 -10.44 22.98
C LEU A 444 -20.90 -10.78 23.64
N LYS A 445 -21.67 -11.75 23.12
CA LYS A 445 -22.92 -12.21 23.70
C LYS A 445 -22.70 -12.94 25.01
N GLU A 446 -21.72 -13.84 25.07
CA GLU A 446 -21.33 -14.57 26.29
C GLU A 446 -20.96 -13.61 27.42
N ASN A 447 -20.20 -12.57 27.10
CA ASN A 447 -19.79 -11.51 28.02
C ASN A 447 -20.90 -10.49 28.32
N LYS A 448 -22.09 -10.63 27.74
CA LYS A 448 -23.24 -9.69 27.85
C LYS A 448 -22.89 -8.28 27.36
N LEU A 449 -21.98 -8.15 26.41
CA LEU A 449 -21.51 -6.88 25.85
C LEU A 449 -22.15 -6.55 24.49
N LEU A 450 -22.75 -7.55 23.81
CA LEU A 450 -23.23 -7.40 22.43
C LEU A 450 -24.24 -6.24 22.27
N ASP A 451 -25.18 -6.09 23.21
CA ASP A 451 -26.19 -5.03 23.16
C ASP A 451 -25.62 -3.62 23.42
N ASN A 452 -24.46 -3.60 24.09
CA ASN A 452 -23.77 -2.35 24.44
C ASN A 452 -22.50 -2.11 23.58
N THR A 453 -22.36 -2.80 22.46
CA THR A 453 -21.21 -2.65 21.57
C THR A 453 -21.65 -2.34 20.15
N VAL A 454 -20.98 -1.37 19.53
CA VAL A 454 -21.15 -0.98 18.14
C VAL A 454 -19.96 -1.46 17.34
N LEU A 455 -20.21 -2.13 16.21
CA LEU A 455 -19.16 -2.57 15.30
C LEU A 455 -19.12 -1.64 14.07
N VAL A 456 -17.96 -1.02 13.86
CA VAL A 456 -17.64 -0.17 12.69
C VAL A 456 -16.84 -1.02 11.72
N VAL A 457 -17.51 -1.54 10.69
CA VAL A 457 -16.94 -2.54 9.77
C VAL A 457 -16.64 -1.91 8.43
N PHE A 458 -15.41 -2.05 7.96
CA PHE A 458 -14.98 -1.53 6.65
C PHE A 458 -13.82 -2.37 6.11
N ALA A 459 -13.67 -2.38 4.78
CA ALA A 459 -12.49 -2.98 4.17
C ALA A 459 -11.40 -1.91 3.96
N ASP A 460 -10.15 -2.34 4.05
CA ASP A 460 -8.99 -1.46 3.81
C ASP A 460 -8.82 -1.10 2.33
N HIS A 461 -9.01 -2.07 1.42
CA HIS A 461 -8.95 -1.90 -0.03
C HIS A 461 -9.74 -3.02 -0.74
N TYR A 462 -9.92 -2.89 -2.06
CA TYR A 462 -10.43 -3.99 -2.86
C TYR A 462 -9.31 -4.99 -3.19
N LEU A 463 -9.65 -6.14 -3.71
CA LEU A 463 -8.71 -7.22 -4.06
C LEU A 463 -7.87 -6.89 -5.31
N TYR A 464 -7.10 -5.82 -5.25
CA TYR A 464 -6.22 -5.40 -6.36
C TYR A 464 -5.06 -6.37 -6.61
N THR A 465 -4.78 -7.26 -5.67
CA THR A 465 -3.66 -8.22 -5.70
C THR A 465 -3.98 -9.53 -6.41
N LEU A 466 -5.20 -9.69 -6.93
CA LEU A 466 -5.57 -10.85 -7.76
C LEU A 466 -4.67 -10.92 -9.00
N GLU A 467 -4.16 -12.12 -9.29
CA GLU A 467 -3.40 -12.40 -10.52
C GLU A 467 -4.36 -12.49 -11.71
N ASP A 468 -5.52 -13.13 -11.53
CA ASP A 468 -6.60 -13.19 -12.52
C ASP A 468 -7.52 -11.97 -12.42
N GLN A 469 -7.21 -10.93 -13.17
CA GLN A 469 -7.99 -9.70 -13.21
C GLN A 469 -9.41 -9.89 -13.79
N THR A 470 -9.68 -11.01 -14.47
CA THR A 470 -11.04 -11.28 -15.00
C THR A 470 -12.06 -11.50 -13.89
N ILE A 471 -11.61 -11.86 -12.69
CA ILE A 471 -12.45 -11.95 -11.49
C ILE A 471 -13.00 -10.56 -11.13
N LEU A 472 -12.17 -9.52 -11.20
CA LEU A 472 -12.60 -8.15 -10.92
C LEU A 472 -13.58 -7.65 -12.00
N ASP A 473 -13.31 -7.94 -13.27
CA ASP A 473 -14.21 -7.59 -14.37
C ASP A 473 -15.60 -8.25 -14.23
N LYS A 474 -15.63 -9.47 -13.66
CA LYS A 474 -16.88 -10.21 -13.41
C LYS A 474 -17.73 -9.61 -12.29
N TYR A 475 -17.12 -9.09 -11.24
CA TYR A 475 -17.81 -8.72 -10.01
C TYR A 475 -17.83 -7.22 -9.70
N LYS A 476 -17.00 -6.42 -10.35
CA LYS A 476 -16.85 -5.00 -10.08
C LYS A 476 -17.04 -4.14 -11.31
N ASN A 477 -17.40 -2.89 -11.08
CA ASN A 477 -17.31 -1.89 -12.13
C ASN A 477 -15.87 -1.38 -12.21
N THR A 478 -15.13 -1.75 -13.23
CA THR A 478 -13.71 -1.43 -13.43
C THR A 478 -13.49 -0.06 -14.09
N SER A 479 -14.55 0.66 -14.45
CA SER A 479 -14.45 1.97 -15.09
C SER A 479 -14.30 3.11 -14.09
N ASN A 480 -13.52 4.14 -14.44
CA ASN A 480 -13.45 5.44 -13.75
C ASN A 480 -13.20 5.37 -12.22
N ASN A 481 -12.32 4.47 -11.77
CA ASN A 481 -12.03 4.24 -10.35
C ASN A 481 -13.20 3.67 -9.51
N LEU A 482 -14.31 3.31 -10.11
CA LEU A 482 -15.42 2.65 -9.40
C LEU A 482 -15.04 1.26 -8.88
N ILE A 483 -13.96 0.70 -9.39
CA ILE A 483 -13.32 -0.52 -8.89
C ILE A 483 -12.95 -0.41 -7.40
N ASN A 484 -12.66 0.78 -6.90
CA ASN A 484 -12.30 1.03 -5.50
C ASN A 484 -13.47 0.93 -4.52
N LYS A 485 -14.68 0.61 -4.98
CA LYS A 485 -15.85 0.44 -4.12
C LYS A 485 -15.65 -0.73 -3.16
N THR A 486 -15.76 -0.47 -1.85
CA THR A 486 -15.57 -1.43 -0.76
C THR A 486 -16.69 -1.32 0.27
N PRO A 487 -16.91 -2.34 1.13
CA PRO A 487 -17.93 -2.26 2.17
C PRO A 487 -17.55 -1.28 3.27
N PHE A 488 -18.56 -0.54 3.75
CA PHE A 488 -18.53 0.20 5.00
C PHE A 488 -19.93 0.21 5.62
N PHE A 489 -20.05 -0.26 6.85
CA PHE A 489 -21.31 -0.24 7.59
C PHE A 489 -21.07 -0.17 9.10
N ILE A 490 -22.07 0.32 9.83
CA ILE A 490 -22.04 0.40 11.29
C ILE A 490 -23.20 -0.43 11.85
N TYR A 491 -22.83 -1.50 12.57
CA TYR A 491 -23.76 -2.46 13.11
C TYR A 491 -23.91 -2.29 14.63
N ASP A 492 -25.14 -2.34 15.09
CA ASP A 492 -25.51 -2.51 16.50
C ASP A 492 -26.60 -3.59 16.61
N ASN A 493 -26.62 -4.36 17.72
CA ASN A 493 -27.61 -5.42 17.91
C ASN A 493 -29.05 -4.88 18.02
N GLY A 494 -29.22 -3.58 18.21
CA GLY A 494 -30.51 -2.89 18.19
C GLY A 494 -31.14 -2.75 16.80
N ASN A 495 -30.52 -3.31 15.75
CA ASN A 495 -30.99 -3.29 14.35
C ASN A 495 -31.26 -1.89 13.80
N THR A 496 -30.36 -0.96 14.02
CA THR A 496 -30.44 0.38 13.42
C THR A 496 -30.19 0.30 11.92
N LYS A 497 -31.25 0.12 11.14
CA LYS A 497 -31.17 0.05 9.68
C LYS A 497 -31.23 1.44 9.04
N LYS A 498 -30.24 1.78 8.22
CA LYS A 498 -30.23 2.97 7.39
C LYS A 498 -29.35 2.78 6.18
N ILE A 499 -29.85 3.16 5.02
CA ILE A 499 -29.05 3.21 3.80
C ILE A 499 -28.57 4.64 3.60
N ILE A 500 -27.27 4.81 3.46
CA ILE A 500 -26.60 6.08 3.19
C ILE A 500 -25.96 6.00 1.79
N ASN A 501 -26.53 6.72 0.84
CA ASN A 501 -26.07 6.74 -0.55
C ASN A 501 -25.04 7.86 -0.83
N LYS A 502 -24.67 8.65 0.17
CA LYS A 502 -23.63 9.67 0.03
C LYS A 502 -22.30 8.99 -0.28
N VAL A 503 -21.55 9.55 -1.22
CA VAL A 503 -20.18 9.09 -1.50
C VAL A 503 -19.29 9.33 -0.28
N THR A 504 -18.58 8.31 0.14
CA THR A 504 -17.69 8.33 1.31
C THR A 504 -16.38 7.56 1.00
N SER A 505 -15.38 7.80 1.82
CA SER A 505 -14.09 7.11 1.80
C SER A 505 -13.61 6.87 3.24
N GLN A 506 -12.44 6.27 3.42
CA GLN A 506 -11.82 6.06 4.74
C GLN A 506 -11.77 7.34 5.58
N LEU A 507 -11.54 8.50 4.98
CA LEU A 507 -11.55 9.79 5.68
C LEU A 507 -12.88 10.14 6.35
N ASN A 508 -13.98 9.58 5.88
CA ASN A 508 -15.30 9.83 6.44
C ASN A 508 -15.64 8.91 7.61
N ILE A 509 -14.86 7.84 7.87
CA ILE A 509 -15.16 6.87 8.93
C ILE A 509 -15.04 7.54 10.30
N LEU A 510 -13.88 8.11 10.63
CA LEU A 510 -13.65 8.74 11.93
C LEU A 510 -14.68 9.85 12.25
N PRO A 511 -14.88 10.88 11.42
CA PRO A 511 -15.85 11.93 11.73
C PRO A 511 -17.30 11.42 11.80
N THR A 512 -17.66 10.38 11.03
CA THR A 512 -18.97 9.72 11.13
C THR A 512 -19.15 9.07 12.50
N VAL A 513 -18.15 8.31 12.94
CA VAL A 513 -18.20 7.63 14.24
C VAL A 513 -18.22 8.65 15.37
N LEU A 514 -17.35 9.66 15.35
CA LEU A 514 -17.33 10.71 16.37
C LEU A 514 -18.67 11.45 16.49
N ASN A 515 -19.39 11.66 15.37
CA ASN A 515 -20.73 12.24 15.43
C ASN A 515 -21.76 11.31 16.12
N LEU A 516 -21.57 10.00 16.02
CA LEU A 516 -22.47 9.01 16.63
C LEU A 516 -22.25 8.84 18.14
N PHE A 517 -21.06 9.14 18.63
CA PHE A 517 -20.63 9.04 20.02
C PHE A 517 -20.54 10.40 20.70
#